data_dc7d48930f6850432bcb9f45c0cee4a6
#
_entry.id   dc7d48930f6850432bcb9f45c0cee4a6
#
_cell.length_a   1.000
_cell.length_b   1.000
_cell.length_c   1.000
_cell.angle_alpha   90.00
_cell.angle_beta   90.00
_cell.angle_gamma   90.00
#
_symmetry.space_group_name_H-M   'P 1'
#
loop_
_entity.id
_entity.type
_entity.pdbx_description
1 polymer ?
#
loop_
_entity_poly.entity_id
_entity_poly.type
_entity_poly.pdbx_seq_one_letter_code
_entity_poly.pdbx_strand_id
1 'polypeptide(L)'
;MRRRLLYIYLLLIAGIIACETVIVEAAPNFYFKQLSQQDGLSQNFVRSIMLDHDGFLWVGTKSGISRFDYHEFKNYSSVPDSAASLPGNLVHFIVEDARHNIWISTDKGVCVYQRESDDFKTVLWRQKALQAHSYLLTDDALFLGGRGVIYRWDYHRAVMDTVPVRWKDKSYAFFNHMIPWSEHCWVLSSRWNGLWLLDCRTGEIERPTFCKEKEIMSVKVDTQGDLWISPYGKGLDRYIDGGRKQKHYDVSNSDLTNNVILDIEERDGSLWLATDGGGISILNLKDETFSNIRYTPGNIYSFPYSSVFCLYKDRDDNMWAGTIRGGLFGIKEVHMRTYRDVSPGNHYGMSDKTALCL
;
A
#
# COMPACT_ATOMS: atom_id res chain seq x y z
N MET A 1 48.53 0.40 -50.02
CA MET A 1 48.74 0.73 -48.60
C MET A 1 47.65 1.64 -48.01
N ARG A 2 47.32 2.80 -48.62
CA ARG A 2 46.32 3.80 -48.09
C ARG A 2 44.88 3.22 -47.83
N ARG A 3 44.36 2.34 -48.67
CA ARG A 3 43.03 1.76 -48.49
C ARG A 3 42.92 0.78 -47.30
N ARG A 4 43.96 0.06 -46.94
CA ARG A 4 43.96 -0.83 -45.77
C ARG A 4 44.03 -0.05 -44.44
N LEU A 5 44.74 1.06 -44.40
CA LEU A 5 44.76 1.96 -43.23
C LEU A 5 43.39 2.62 -42.99
N LEU A 6 42.67 2.99 -44.05
CA LEU A 6 41.32 3.59 -43.95
C LEU A 6 40.30 2.60 -43.37
N TYR A 7 40.39 1.29 -43.74
CA TYR A 7 39.54 0.24 -43.19
C TYR A 7 39.82 -0.06 -41.71
N ILE A 8 41.08 -0.02 -41.30
CA ILE A 8 41.46 -0.19 -39.89
C ILE A 8 40.98 1.01 -39.06
N TYR A 9 41.04 2.22 -39.59
CA TYR A 9 40.55 3.44 -38.94
C TYR A 9 39.02 3.43 -38.81
N LEU A 10 38.28 2.97 -39.82
CA LEU A 10 36.82 2.80 -39.79
C LEU A 10 36.38 1.71 -38.82
N LEU A 11 37.11 0.61 -38.71
CA LEU A 11 36.86 -0.45 -37.73
C LEU A 11 37.13 0.00 -36.28
N LEU A 12 38.16 0.82 -36.07
CA LEU A 12 38.46 1.41 -34.76
C LEU A 12 37.38 2.44 -34.34
N ILE A 13 36.90 3.29 -35.28
CA ILE A 13 35.83 4.22 -35.02
C ILE A 13 34.49 3.49 -34.77
N ALA A 14 34.21 2.42 -35.53
CA ALA A 14 33.00 1.60 -35.28
C ALA A 14 33.08 0.85 -33.92
N GLY A 15 34.26 0.46 -33.49
CA GLY A 15 34.47 -0.15 -32.14
C GLY A 15 34.33 0.86 -30.99
N ILE A 16 34.62 2.13 -31.23
CA ILE A 16 34.46 3.21 -30.24
C ILE A 16 32.99 3.66 -30.12
N ILE A 17 32.24 3.60 -31.24
CA ILE A 17 30.79 3.97 -31.26
C ILE A 17 29.93 2.85 -30.65
N ALA A 18 30.42 1.58 -30.62
CA ALA A 18 29.70 0.46 -30.00
C ALA A 18 29.91 0.34 -28.48
N CYS A 19 30.67 1.23 -27.85
CA CYS A 19 30.70 1.36 -26.41
C CYS A 19 29.48 2.23 -25.99
N GLU A 20 28.28 1.71 -26.18
CA GLU A 20 27.14 2.21 -25.44
C GLU A 20 27.51 2.08 -23.97
N THR A 21 27.70 3.20 -23.31
CA THR A 21 27.75 3.25 -21.85
C THR A 21 26.39 2.76 -21.38
N VAL A 22 26.32 1.47 -21.07
CA VAL A 22 25.24 0.93 -20.24
C VAL A 22 25.39 1.68 -18.93
N ILE A 23 24.62 2.75 -18.77
CA ILE A 23 24.40 3.36 -17.47
C ILE A 23 23.65 2.26 -16.71
N VAL A 24 24.37 1.42 -15.99
CA VAL A 24 23.79 0.56 -14.97
C VAL A 24 23.31 1.55 -13.92
N GLU A 25 22.06 1.94 -14.02
CA GLU A 25 21.39 2.65 -12.96
C GLU A 25 21.48 1.74 -11.73
N ALA A 26 22.27 2.17 -10.75
CA ALA A 26 22.45 1.39 -9.54
C ALA A 26 21.06 1.22 -8.93
N ALA A 27 20.68 -0.01 -8.64
CA ALA A 27 19.40 -0.28 -7.99
C ALA A 27 19.26 0.63 -6.76
N PRO A 28 18.11 1.27 -6.55
CA PRO A 28 17.94 2.24 -5.49
C PRO A 28 18.29 1.61 -4.15
N ASN A 29 19.16 2.26 -3.40
CA ASN A 29 19.49 1.83 -2.05
C ASN A 29 18.38 2.37 -1.12
N PHE A 30 17.73 1.47 -0.39
CA PHE A 30 16.72 1.84 0.60
C PHE A 30 17.31 1.79 2.01
N TYR A 31 16.94 2.77 2.81
CA TYR A 31 17.15 2.77 4.25
C TYR A 31 15.82 2.41 4.93
N PHE A 32 15.90 1.53 5.95
CA PHE A 32 14.73 1.05 6.69
C PHE A 32 14.83 1.45 8.15
N LYS A 33 13.85 2.23 8.63
CA LYS A 33 13.68 2.52 10.04
C LYS A 33 12.60 1.62 10.59
N GLN A 34 12.98 0.65 11.42
CA GLN A 34 12.02 -0.23 12.11
C GLN A 34 11.47 0.43 13.36
N LEU A 35 10.17 0.25 13.60
CA LEU A 35 9.45 0.60 14.82
C LEU A 35 8.63 -0.62 15.24
N SER A 36 8.89 -1.17 16.41
CA SER A 36 8.36 -2.43 16.90
C SER A 36 7.78 -2.30 18.32
N GLN A 37 7.35 -3.41 18.91
CA GLN A 37 6.93 -3.43 20.32
C GLN A 37 8.07 -3.03 21.27
N GLN A 38 9.33 -3.21 20.88
CA GLN A 38 10.48 -2.74 21.70
C GLN A 38 10.57 -1.21 21.73
N ASP A 39 10.04 -0.54 20.71
CA ASP A 39 9.96 0.91 20.59
C ASP A 39 8.64 1.47 21.13
N GLY A 40 7.75 0.62 21.66
CA GLY A 40 6.47 1.00 22.25
C GLY A 40 5.23 0.79 21.37
N LEU A 41 5.37 0.23 20.16
CA LEU A 41 4.23 -0.15 19.32
C LEU A 41 3.35 -1.20 20.05
N SER A 42 2.02 -1.08 19.98
CA SER A 42 1.08 -1.97 20.68
C SER A 42 1.22 -3.45 20.27
N GLN A 43 1.52 -3.70 19.00
CA GLN A 43 1.77 -5.07 18.48
C GLN A 43 2.48 -5.03 17.12
N ASN A 44 3.31 -6.04 16.83
CA ASN A 44 4.09 -6.09 15.60
C ASN A 44 3.29 -6.48 14.34
N PHE A 45 2.04 -6.93 14.44
CA PHE A 45 1.20 -7.11 13.27
C PHE A 45 0.51 -5.79 12.91
N VAL A 46 1.11 -5.03 12.02
CA VAL A 46 0.56 -3.77 11.50
C VAL A 46 -0.42 -4.06 10.36
N ARG A 47 -1.62 -3.47 10.45
CA ARG A 47 -2.71 -3.70 9.50
C ARG A 47 -3.16 -2.46 8.74
N SER A 48 -2.96 -1.29 9.32
CA SER A 48 -3.33 -0.01 8.74
C SER A 48 -2.36 1.06 9.22
N ILE A 49 -2.04 1.99 8.35
CA ILE A 49 -1.11 3.09 8.62
C ILE A 49 -1.76 4.36 8.05
N MET A 50 -1.70 5.46 8.77
CA MET A 50 -2.21 6.76 8.32
C MET A 50 -1.45 7.89 9.00
N LEU A 51 -1.01 8.88 8.23
CA LEU A 51 -0.45 10.14 8.73
C LEU A 51 -1.54 11.18 8.77
N ASP A 52 -1.86 11.73 9.95
CA ASP A 52 -2.88 12.77 10.09
C ASP A 52 -2.36 14.16 9.72
N HIS A 53 -3.25 15.14 9.62
CA HIS A 53 -2.89 16.51 9.25
C HIS A 53 -2.01 17.20 10.31
N ASP A 54 -2.09 16.79 11.58
CA ASP A 54 -1.24 17.30 12.68
C ASP A 54 0.18 16.69 12.64
N GLY A 55 0.41 15.68 11.80
CA GLY A 55 1.69 15.01 11.64
C GLY A 55 1.89 13.80 12.54
N PHE A 56 0.87 13.30 13.24
CA PHE A 56 0.94 12.04 13.97
C PHE A 56 0.74 10.85 13.03
N LEU A 57 1.59 9.83 13.19
CA LEU A 57 1.45 8.58 12.47
C LEU A 57 0.60 7.60 13.28
N TRP A 58 -0.55 7.22 12.74
CA TRP A 58 -1.48 6.28 13.34
C TRP A 58 -1.26 4.88 12.78
N VAL A 59 -1.10 3.91 13.66
CA VAL A 59 -0.77 2.53 13.33
C VAL A 59 -1.80 1.59 13.92
N GLY A 60 -2.62 1.01 13.08
CA GLY A 60 -3.62 0.01 13.45
C GLY A 60 -3.01 -1.40 13.51
N THR A 61 -3.25 -2.11 14.58
CA THR A 61 -2.72 -3.44 14.82
C THR A 61 -3.82 -4.46 15.12
N LYS A 62 -3.45 -5.68 15.49
CA LYS A 62 -4.40 -6.66 16.07
C LYS A 62 -4.71 -6.40 17.56
N SER A 63 -3.99 -5.49 18.21
CA SER A 63 -4.12 -5.20 19.64
C SER A 63 -4.39 -3.72 19.90
N GLY A 64 -5.20 -3.09 19.06
CA GLY A 64 -5.55 -1.69 19.15
C GLY A 64 -4.74 -0.80 18.22
N ILE A 65 -4.60 0.46 18.60
CA ILE A 65 -3.97 1.52 17.80
C ILE A 65 -2.81 2.11 18.56
N SER A 66 -1.76 2.46 17.83
CA SER A 66 -0.64 3.25 18.33
C SER A 66 -0.57 4.57 17.57
N ARG A 67 -0.52 5.71 18.27
CA ARG A 67 -0.24 7.03 17.71
C ARG A 67 1.21 7.37 17.99
N PHE A 68 1.97 7.69 16.95
CA PHE A 68 3.40 7.98 17.01
C PHE A 68 3.66 9.46 16.68
N ASP A 69 4.41 10.14 17.52
CA ASP A 69 4.82 11.53 17.34
C ASP A 69 6.27 11.68 16.85
N TYR A 70 6.86 10.60 16.33
CA TYR A 70 8.27 10.42 15.95
C TYR A 70 9.26 10.32 17.10
N HIS A 71 8.78 10.40 18.38
CA HIS A 71 9.55 10.21 19.60
C HIS A 71 9.04 9.00 20.38
N GLU A 72 7.74 8.95 20.66
CA GLU A 72 7.13 7.88 21.44
C GLU A 72 5.78 7.44 20.90
N PHE A 73 5.35 6.25 21.29
CA PHE A 73 4.03 5.71 20.98
C PHE A 73 3.06 5.94 22.13
N LYS A 74 1.88 6.47 21.81
CA LYS A 74 0.70 6.41 22.67
C LYS A 74 -0.23 5.33 22.18
N ASN A 75 -0.55 4.36 23.05
CA ASN A 75 -1.36 3.19 22.72
C ASN A 75 -2.79 3.32 23.23
N TYR A 76 -3.75 2.87 22.40
CA TYR A 76 -5.16 2.83 22.72
C TYR A 76 -5.71 1.43 22.43
N SER A 77 -6.53 0.93 23.35
CA SER A 77 -7.18 -0.38 23.23
C SER A 77 -8.64 -0.34 23.67
N SER A 78 -9.36 -1.39 23.35
CA SER A 78 -10.72 -1.58 23.86
C SER A 78 -10.67 -1.89 25.36
N VAL A 79 -11.44 -1.13 26.13
CA VAL A 79 -11.63 -1.33 27.57
C VAL A 79 -13.06 -1.79 27.80
N PRO A 80 -13.31 -2.93 28.47
CA PRO A 80 -14.64 -3.39 28.79
C PRO A 80 -15.48 -2.29 29.48
N ASP A 81 -16.72 -2.16 29.09
CA ASP A 81 -17.71 -1.22 29.67
C ASP A 81 -17.35 0.27 29.58
N SER A 82 -16.30 0.62 28.81
CA SER A 82 -15.96 2.01 28.53
C SER A 82 -16.47 2.46 27.17
N ALA A 83 -17.40 3.42 27.18
CA ALA A 83 -17.90 4.04 25.94
C ALA A 83 -16.88 4.98 25.26
N ALA A 84 -15.84 5.37 25.99
CA ALA A 84 -14.77 6.27 25.54
C ALA A 84 -13.53 5.54 25.03
N SER A 85 -13.56 4.21 24.94
CA SER A 85 -12.48 3.40 24.39
C SER A 85 -12.78 2.92 22.98
N LEU A 86 -11.79 2.29 22.32
CA LEU A 86 -12.01 1.59 21.06
C LEU A 86 -13.11 0.54 21.22
N PRO A 87 -14.04 0.38 20.24
CA PRO A 87 -15.05 -0.67 20.32
C PRO A 87 -14.46 -2.08 20.25
N GLY A 88 -13.34 -2.27 19.55
CA GLY A 88 -12.60 -3.53 19.44
C GLY A 88 -11.11 -3.31 19.24
N ASN A 89 -10.32 -4.37 19.27
CA ASN A 89 -8.86 -4.29 19.17
C ASN A 89 -8.32 -4.63 17.79
N LEU A 90 -9.04 -5.44 16.99
CA LEU A 90 -8.59 -5.78 15.65
C LEU A 90 -8.95 -4.64 14.67
N VAL A 91 -7.96 -3.85 14.29
CA VAL A 91 -8.16 -2.71 13.39
C VAL A 91 -8.24 -3.17 11.95
N HIS A 92 -9.24 -2.68 11.21
CA HIS A 92 -9.40 -2.90 9.77
C HIS A 92 -8.79 -1.76 8.97
N PHE A 93 -9.14 -0.51 9.31
CA PHE A 93 -8.57 0.69 8.70
C PHE A 93 -8.57 1.87 9.67
N ILE A 94 -7.72 2.84 9.39
CA ILE A 94 -7.70 4.18 9.98
C ILE A 94 -7.69 5.15 8.81
N VAL A 95 -8.54 6.19 8.87
CA VAL A 95 -8.62 7.20 7.81
C VAL A 95 -8.97 8.55 8.39
N GLU A 96 -8.38 9.61 7.87
CA GLU A 96 -8.75 11.00 8.15
C GLU A 96 -9.65 11.51 7.03
N ASP A 97 -10.79 12.08 7.39
CA ASP A 97 -11.73 12.68 6.44
C ASP A 97 -11.34 14.13 6.09
N ALA A 98 -12.02 14.73 5.12
CA ALA A 98 -11.76 16.09 4.67
C ALA A 98 -12.05 17.18 5.75
N ARG A 99 -12.67 16.81 6.86
CA ARG A 99 -12.90 17.64 8.05
C ARG A 99 -11.92 17.35 9.19
N HIS A 100 -10.87 16.58 8.89
CA HIS A 100 -9.85 16.14 9.86
C HIS A 100 -10.38 15.26 10.99
N ASN A 101 -11.54 14.61 10.82
CA ASN A 101 -11.97 13.58 11.76
C ASN A 101 -11.24 12.28 11.44
N ILE A 102 -10.70 11.62 12.47
CA ILE A 102 -10.04 10.34 12.34
C ILE A 102 -11.06 9.24 12.62
N TRP A 103 -11.37 8.48 11.60
CA TRP A 103 -12.26 7.34 11.63
C TRP A 103 -11.47 6.05 11.73
N ILE A 104 -11.88 5.20 12.66
CA ILE A 104 -11.24 3.93 12.92
C ILE A 104 -12.27 2.82 12.82
N SER A 105 -11.99 1.81 12.02
CA SER A 105 -12.79 0.58 11.98
C SER A 105 -12.09 -0.55 12.69
N THR A 106 -12.86 -1.23 13.55
CA THR A 106 -12.43 -2.42 14.30
C THR A 106 -13.37 -3.59 14.05
N ASP A 107 -13.00 -4.77 14.56
CA ASP A 107 -13.84 -5.99 14.50
C ASP A 107 -15.20 -5.85 15.21
N LYS A 108 -15.36 -4.84 16.09
CA LYS A 108 -16.61 -4.63 16.84
C LYS A 108 -17.35 -3.34 16.46
N GLY A 109 -16.77 -2.50 15.61
CA GLY A 109 -17.45 -1.30 15.13
C GLY A 109 -16.50 -0.22 14.67
N VAL A 110 -17.11 0.83 14.11
CA VAL A 110 -16.43 2.06 13.71
C VAL A 110 -16.55 3.08 14.84
N CYS A 111 -15.46 3.80 15.10
CA CYS A 111 -15.43 4.94 16.01
C CYS A 111 -14.72 6.14 15.40
N VAL A 112 -14.91 7.31 15.99
CA VAL A 112 -14.22 8.56 15.65
C VAL A 112 -13.41 9.00 16.85
N TYR A 113 -12.16 9.35 16.61
CA TYR A 113 -11.27 9.91 17.61
C TYR A 113 -11.70 11.32 18.00
N GLN A 114 -11.78 11.58 19.30
CA GLN A 114 -12.12 12.89 19.88
C GLN A 114 -10.84 13.58 20.34
N ARG A 115 -10.38 14.61 19.59
CA ARG A 115 -9.09 15.27 19.87
C ARG A 115 -9.04 15.97 21.23
N GLU A 116 -10.16 16.59 21.67
CA GLU A 116 -10.22 17.36 22.90
C GLU A 116 -10.12 16.49 24.15
N SER A 117 -10.76 15.31 24.15
CA SER A 117 -10.78 14.37 25.28
C SER A 117 -9.77 13.25 25.14
N ASP A 118 -9.12 13.15 23.96
CA ASP A 118 -8.15 12.08 23.63
C ASP A 118 -8.72 10.67 23.84
N ASP A 119 -9.97 10.48 23.39
CA ASP A 119 -10.75 9.26 23.51
C ASP A 119 -11.50 8.94 22.21
N PHE A 120 -12.42 7.96 22.23
CA PHE A 120 -13.12 7.48 21.05
C PHE A 120 -14.63 7.47 21.26
N LYS A 121 -15.35 7.90 20.23
CA LYS A 121 -16.81 7.80 20.18
C LYS A 121 -17.26 6.78 19.15
N THR A 122 -17.91 5.71 19.60
CA THR A 122 -18.48 4.70 18.70
C THR A 122 -19.58 5.28 17.84
N VAL A 123 -19.52 5.03 16.53
CA VAL A 123 -20.52 5.43 15.57
C VAL A 123 -21.67 4.45 15.60
N LEU A 124 -22.89 4.95 15.84
CA LEU A 124 -24.09 4.13 15.88
C LEU A 124 -24.91 4.29 14.61
N TRP A 125 -25.35 3.18 14.04
CA TRP A 125 -26.37 3.12 13.01
C TRP A 125 -27.59 2.34 13.52
N ARG A 126 -28.75 2.99 13.59
CA ARG A 126 -29.98 2.37 14.14
C ARG A 126 -29.75 1.72 15.52
N GLN A 127 -29.07 2.45 16.42
CA GLN A 127 -28.73 2.04 17.80
C GLN A 127 -27.75 0.85 17.93
N LYS A 128 -27.11 0.44 16.84
CA LYS A 128 -26.07 -0.59 16.85
C LYS A 128 -24.75 0.00 16.37
N ALA A 129 -23.64 -0.51 16.87
CA ALA A 129 -22.32 -0.12 16.37
C ALA A 129 -22.23 -0.38 14.86
N LEU A 130 -21.92 0.69 14.11
CA LEU A 130 -21.73 0.61 12.66
C LEU A 130 -20.52 -0.26 12.37
N GLN A 131 -20.65 -1.21 11.44
CA GLN A 131 -19.55 -2.07 11.01
C GLN A 131 -19.20 -1.81 9.54
N ALA A 132 -17.92 -1.58 9.28
CA ALA A 132 -17.39 -1.37 7.95
C ALA A 132 -15.97 -1.97 7.86
N HIS A 133 -15.57 -2.47 6.69
CA HIS A 133 -14.26 -3.04 6.47
C HIS A 133 -13.44 -2.29 5.40
N SER A 134 -14.07 -1.32 4.75
CA SER A 134 -13.44 -0.46 3.76
C SER A 134 -14.01 0.94 3.81
N TYR A 135 -13.30 1.85 3.19
CA TYR A 135 -13.72 3.24 3.06
C TYR A 135 -13.41 3.77 1.65
N LEU A 136 -14.04 4.88 1.31
CA LEU A 136 -13.72 5.71 0.16
C LEU A 136 -13.93 7.16 0.54
N LEU A 137 -12.92 8.00 0.32
CA LEU A 137 -12.97 9.43 0.52
C LEU A 137 -13.32 10.15 -0.77
N THR A 138 -14.19 11.14 -0.67
CA THR A 138 -14.45 12.14 -1.70
C THR A 138 -14.44 13.52 -1.07
N ASP A 139 -14.50 14.58 -1.88
CA ASP A 139 -14.55 15.96 -1.38
C ASP A 139 -15.79 16.25 -0.53
N ASP A 140 -16.91 15.55 -0.78
CA ASP A 140 -18.21 15.79 -0.16
C ASP A 140 -18.58 14.80 0.94
N ALA A 141 -17.97 13.62 0.96
CA ALA A 141 -18.38 12.53 1.85
C ALA A 141 -17.30 11.49 2.12
N LEU A 142 -17.43 10.83 3.27
CA LEU A 142 -16.79 9.55 3.55
C LEU A 142 -17.81 8.43 3.32
N PHE A 143 -17.44 7.45 2.51
CA PHE A 143 -18.20 6.22 2.32
C PHE A 143 -17.56 5.08 3.09
N LEU A 144 -18.40 4.26 3.75
CA LEU A 144 -17.98 3.14 4.58
C LEU A 144 -18.64 1.86 4.08
N GLY A 145 -17.84 0.87 3.72
CA GLY A 145 -18.29 -0.41 3.17
C GLY A 145 -18.65 -1.41 4.27
N GLY A 146 -19.94 -1.58 4.52
CA GLY A 146 -20.48 -2.60 5.42
C GLY A 146 -20.87 -3.90 4.69
N ARG A 147 -21.62 -4.77 5.39
CA ARG A 147 -22.10 -6.03 4.81
C ARG A 147 -23.31 -5.80 3.89
N GLY A 148 -23.03 -5.72 2.60
CA GLY A 148 -24.07 -5.50 1.58
C GLY A 148 -24.69 -4.11 1.61
N VAL A 149 -24.07 -3.17 2.31
CA VAL A 149 -24.52 -1.79 2.48
C VAL A 149 -23.33 -0.85 2.36
N ILE A 150 -23.55 0.30 1.78
CA ILE A 150 -22.58 1.39 1.75
C ILE A 150 -23.18 2.53 2.55
N TYR A 151 -22.53 2.91 3.65
CA TYR A 151 -22.88 4.09 4.44
C TYR A 151 -22.19 5.30 3.83
N ARG A 152 -22.84 6.47 3.95
CA ARG A 152 -22.31 7.76 3.50
C ARG A 152 -22.38 8.76 4.63
N TRP A 153 -21.25 9.26 5.07
CA TRP A 153 -21.14 10.41 5.96
C TRP A 153 -21.02 11.67 5.11
N ASP A 154 -22.09 12.47 5.09
CA ASP A 154 -22.14 13.73 4.34
C ASP A 154 -21.46 14.85 5.13
N TYR A 155 -20.40 15.43 4.59
CA TYR A 155 -19.63 16.46 5.29
C TYR A 155 -20.39 17.77 5.48
N HIS A 156 -21.31 18.12 4.57
CA HIS A 156 -22.05 19.37 4.63
C HIS A 156 -23.18 19.30 5.63
N ARG A 157 -23.91 18.20 5.65
CA ARG A 157 -25.07 18.01 6.52
C ARG A 157 -24.72 17.41 7.89
N ALA A 158 -23.50 16.86 8.02
CA ALA A 158 -23.05 16.09 9.18
C ALA A 158 -24.02 14.95 9.57
N VAL A 159 -24.50 14.21 8.56
CA VAL A 159 -25.49 13.14 8.71
C VAL A 159 -24.96 11.87 8.06
N MET A 160 -25.22 10.73 8.72
CA MET A 160 -24.99 9.40 8.18
C MET A 160 -26.22 8.92 7.43
N ASP A 161 -26.04 8.59 6.16
CA ASP A 161 -27.06 8.00 5.28
C ASP A 161 -26.56 6.65 4.73
N THR A 162 -27.37 6.00 3.90
CA THR A 162 -26.94 4.85 3.09
C THR A 162 -27.07 5.16 1.61
N VAL A 163 -26.10 4.68 0.82
CA VAL A 163 -26.21 4.73 -0.63
C VAL A 163 -27.27 3.73 -1.07
N PRO A 164 -28.28 4.15 -1.86
CA PRO A 164 -29.27 3.23 -2.43
C PRO A 164 -28.59 2.29 -3.43
N VAL A 165 -28.48 1.02 -3.09
CA VAL A 165 -27.85 0.01 -3.98
C VAL A 165 -28.82 -1.11 -4.30
N ARG A 166 -28.75 -1.61 -5.54
CA ARG A 166 -29.56 -2.71 -6.07
C ARG A 166 -28.67 -3.86 -6.48
N TRP A 167 -28.71 -4.94 -5.73
CA TRP A 167 -27.95 -6.14 -6.01
C TRP A 167 -28.65 -6.99 -7.09
N LYS A 168 -27.94 -7.28 -8.18
CA LYS A 168 -28.43 -8.25 -9.18
C LYS A 168 -28.29 -9.68 -8.68
N ASP A 169 -27.22 -9.96 -7.91
CA ASP A 169 -27.06 -11.23 -7.21
C ASP A 169 -27.19 -10.98 -5.70
N LYS A 170 -27.96 -11.71 -4.96
CA LYS A 170 -28.18 -11.51 -3.53
C LYS A 170 -27.00 -11.90 -2.65
N SER A 171 -25.76 -11.80 -3.13
CA SER A 171 -24.55 -12.19 -2.40
C SER A 171 -24.02 -11.03 -1.54
N TYR A 172 -24.57 -10.87 -0.35
CA TYR A 172 -24.11 -9.87 0.60
C TYR A 172 -22.76 -10.25 1.19
N ALA A 173 -21.77 -9.37 1.03
CA ALA A 173 -20.43 -9.52 1.59
C ALA A 173 -19.97 -8.24 2.27
N PHE A 174 -18.96 -8.34 3.14
CA PHE A 174 -18.21 -7.14 3.53
C PHE A 174 -17.30 -6.75 2.38
N PHE A 175 -17.29 -5.47 2.06
CA PHE A 175 -16.34 -4.91 1.11
C PHE A 175 -15.02 -4.63 1.82
N ASN A 176 -13.94 -5.22 1.33
CA ASN A 176 -12.59 -4.95 1.81
C ASN A 176 -11.96 -3.76 1.11
N HIS A 177 -12.38 -3.49 -0.13
CA HIS A 177 -11.98 -2.30 -0.88
C HIS A 177 -13.18 -1.71 -1.59
N MET A 178 -13.19 -0.40 -1.68
CA MET A 178 -14.10 0.42 -2.49
C MET A 178 -13.26 1.49 -3.15
N ILE A 179 -13.14 1.46 -4.47
CA ILE A 179 -12.32 2.40 -5.23
C ILE A 179 -13.07 2.92 -6.46
N PRO A 180 -12.96 4.20 -6.79
CA PRO A 180 -13.50 4.71 -8.04
C PRO A 180 -12.64 4.20 -9.21
N TRP A 181 -13.28 3.69 -10.26
CA TRP A 181 -12.62 3.27 -11.49
C TRP A 181 -12.91 4.22 -12.66
N SER A 182 -14.08 4.83 -12.62
CA SER A 182 -14.45 5.91 -13.53
C SER A 182 -15.42 6.87 -12.83
N GLU A 183 -15.81 7.94 -13.49
CA GLU A 183 -16.77 8.93 -12.97
C GLU A 183 -18.06 8.28 -12.44
N HIS A 184 -18.49 7.17 -13.04
CA HIS A 184 -19.76 6.53 -12.73
C HIS A 184 -19.64 5.10 -12.22
N CYS A 185 -18.43 4.57 -12.06
CA CYS A 185 -18.23 3.17 -11.69
C CYS A 185 -17.24 3.04 -10.53
N TRP A 186 -17.69 2.37 -9.47
CA TRP A 186 -16.82 1.94 -8.39
C TRP A 186 -16.56 0.44 -8.46
N VAL A 187 -15.32 0.06 -8.17
CA VAL A 187 -14.94 -1.33 -7.93
C VAL A 187 -15.09 -1.61 -6.44
N LEU A 188 -15.83 -2.66 -6.15
CA LEU A 188 -16.03 -3.20 -4.80
C LEU A 188 -15.42 -4.59 -4.75
N SER A 189 -14.54 -4.86 -3.80
CA SER A 189 -13.97 -6.19 -3.63
C SER A 189 -14.25 -6.78 -2.26
N SER A 190 -14.34 -8.10 -2.20
CA SER A 190 -14.42 -8.85 -0.96
C SER A 190 -13.41 -9.97 -0.97
N ARG A 191 -12.72 -10.16 0.13
CA ARG A 191 -11.69 -11.19 0.26
C ARG A 191 -12.17 -12.60 -0.13
N TRP A 192 -13.45 -12.92 0.09
CA TRP A 192 -13.98 -14.27 -0.09
C TRP A 192 -15.08 -14.39 -1.13
N ASN A 193 -15.56 -13.25 -1.65
CA ASN A 193 -16.71 -13.23 -2.56
C ASN A 193 -16.42 -12.56 -3.90
N GLY A 194 -15.16 -12.18 -4.18
CA GLY A 194 -14.71 -11.65 -5.45
C GLY A 194 -14.99 -10.17 -5.65
N LEU A 195 -15.28 -9.79 -6.89
CA LEU A 195 -15.39 -8.41 -7.36
C LEU A 195 -16.81 -8.08 -7.79
N TRP A 196 -17.20 -6.81 -7.57
CA TRP A 196 -18.42 -6.21 -8.12
C TRP A 196 -18.11 -4.82 -8.68
N LEU A 197 -18.95 -4.41 -9.60
CA LEU A 197 -19.01 -3.05 -10.11
C LEU A 197 -20.30 -2.40 -9.62
N LEU A 198 -20.19 -1.20 -9.05
CA LEU A 198 -21.31 -0.35 -8.70
C LEU A 198 -21.42 0.77 -9.73
N ASP A 199 -22.54 0.83 -10.45
CA ASP A 199 -22.91 2.01 -11.25
C ASP A 199 -23.50 3.07 -10.30
N CYS A 200 -22.75 4.18 -10.12
CA CYS A 200 -23.14 5.25 -9.19
C CYS A 200 -24.39 6.02 -9.62
N ARG A 201 -24.78 5.98 -10.90
CA ARG A 201 -26.00 6.66 -11.40
C ARG A 201 -27.26 5.86 -11.10
N THR A 202 -27.18 4.54 -11.29
CA THR A 202 -28.32 3.64 -11.14
C THR A 202 -28.41 2.97 -9.78
N GLY A 203 -27.26 2.90 -9.06
CA GLY A 203 -27.11 2.15 -7.83
C GLY A 203 -27.06 0.64 -8.04
N GLU A 204 -26.92 0.17 -9.28
CA GLU A 204 -26.84 -1.27 -9.57
C GLU A 204 -25.46 -1.83 -9.24
N ILE A 205 -25.47 -2.97 -8.54
CA ILE A 205 -24.25 -3.75 -8.24
C ILE A 205 -24.32 -5.06 -9.00
N GLU A 206 -23.30 -5.30 -9.83
CA GLU A 206 -23.19 -6.52 -10.62
C GLU A 206 -21.76 -7.08 -10.63
N ARG A 207 -21.62 -8.38 -10.94
CA ARG A 207 -20.31 -8.99 -11.13
C ARG A 207 -19.77 -8.66 -12.51
N PRO A 208 -18.49 -8.25 -12.61
CA PRO A 208 -17.87 -8.07 -13.92
C PRO A 208 -17.71 -9.42 -14.63
N THR A 209 -17.85 -9.43 -15.95
CA THR A 209 -17.65 -10.62 -16.77
C THR A 209 -16.17 -10.96 -16.98
N PHE A 210 -15.30 -9.97 -16.83
CA PHE A 210 -13.86 -10.10 -17.07
C PHE A 210 -13.09 -10.71 -15.89
N CYS A 211 -13.62 -10.63 -14.65
CA CYS A 211 -12.99 -11.18 -13.46
C CYS A 211 -13.90 -12.23 -12.81
N LYS A 212 -13.43 -13.47 -12.74
CA LYS A 212 -14.15 -14.60 -12.11
C LYS A 212 -13.56 -15.05 -10.79
N GLU A 213 -12.52 -14.33 -10.32
CA GLU A 213 -11.82 -14.68 -9.09
C GLU A 213 -12.72 -14.44 -7.87
N LYS A 214 -12.66 -15.41 -6.93
CA LYS A 214 -13.48 -15.35 -5.70
C LYS A 214 -12.71 -14.81 -4.50
N GLU A 215 -11.39 -14.99 -4.48
CA GLU A 215 -10.54 -14.55 -3.38
C GLU A 215 -9.65 -13.41 -3.87
N ILE A 216 -9.99 -12.19 -3.47
CA ILE A 216 -9.25 -10.98 -3.88
C ILE A 216 -8.65 -10.34 -2.64
N MET A 217 -7.34 -10.19 -2.65
CA MET A 217 -6.58 -9.65 -1.53
C MET A 217 -6.53 -8.13 -1.57
N SER A 218 -6.19 -7.57 -2.73
CA SER A 218 -6.11 -6.13 -2.93
C SER A 218 -6.58 -5.73 -4.33
N VAL A 219 -7.02 -4.49 -4.46
CA VAL A 219 -7.37 -3.85 -5.71
C VAL A 219 -6.86 -2.41 -5.71
N LYS A 220 -6.39 -1.95 -6.86
CA LYS A 220 -5.92 -0.57 -7.05
C LYS A 220 -6.30 -0.10 -8.44
N VAL A 221 -6.67 1.16 -8.58
CA VAL A 221 -6.70 1.87 -9.86
C VAL A 221 -5.48 2.77 -9.89
N ASP A 222 -4.65 2.64 -10.91
CA ASP A 222 -3.45 3.45 -11.05
C ASP A 222 -3.78 4.82 -11.65
N THR A 223 -2.77 5.70 -11.70
CA THR A 223 -2.90 7.05 -12.26
C THR A 223 -3.21 7.07 -13.77
N GLN A 224 -3.04 5.93 -14.47
CA GLN A 224 -3.41 5.76 -15.88
C GLN A 224 -4.87 5.30 -16.06
N GLY A 225 -5.55 4.95 -14.95
CA GLY A 225 -6.92 4.46 -14.94
C GLY A 225 -7.04 2.94 -15.12
N ASP A 226 -5.94 2.21 -15.06
CA ASP A 226 -5.94 0.77 -15.15
C ASP A 226 -6.27 0.12 -13.81
N LEU A 227 -7.09 -0.93 -13.86
CA LEU A 227 -7.49 -1.68 -12.67
C LEU A 227 -6.53 -2.83 -12.42
N TRP A 228 -5.92 -2.85 -11.25
CA TRP A 228 -5.04 -3.89 -10.77
C TRP A 228 -5.73 -4.72 -9.70
N ILE A 229 -5.65 -6.03 -9.83
CA ILE A 229 -6.30 -6.98 -8.93
C ILE A 229 -5.28 -8.02 -8.49
N SER A 230 -5.22 -8.31 -7.21
CA SER A 230 -4.41 -9.38 -6.64
C SER A 230 -5.34 -10.53 -6.19
N PRO A 231 -5.56 -11.56 -7.01
CA PRO A 231 -6.21 -12.78 -6.56
C PRO A 231 -5.29 -13.58 -5.64
N TYR A 232 -5.84 -14.20 -4.60
CA TYR A 232 -5.04 -14.94 -3.63
C TYR A 232 -4.19 -16.06 -4.27
N GLY A 233 -2.86 -15.94 -4.11
CA GLY A 233 -1.90 -16.95 -4.60
C GLY A 233 -1.72 -17.01 -6.12
N LYS A 234 -2.29 -16.05 -6.87
CA LYS A 234 -2.23 -16.05 -8.33
C LYS A 234 -1.39 -14.92 -8.94
N GLY A 235 -0.78 -14.05 -8.12
CA GLY A 235 -0.01 -12.90 -8.58
C GLY A 235 -0.88 -11.67 -8.83
N LEU A 236 -0.64 -10.96 -9.94
CA LEU A 236 -1.22 -9.66 -10.24
C LEU A 236 -1.86 -9.63 -11.63
N ASP A 237 -3.11 -9.22 -11.69
CA ASP A 237 -3.85 -9.02 -12.94
C ASP A 237 -4.01 -7.52 -13.24
N ARG A 238 -3.71 -7.10 -14.48
CA ARG A 238 -3.95 -5.77 -15.02
C ARG A 238 -5.12 -5.80 -15.99
N TYR A 239 -6.12 -4.97 -15.76
CA TYR A 239 -7.28 -4.76 -16.64
C TYR A 239 -7.21 -3.34 -17.19
N ILE A 240 -7.16 -3.22 -18.52
CA ILE A 240 -7.11 -1.97 -19.26
C ILE A 240 -8.36 -1.81 -20.13
N ASP A 241 -8.60 -0.61 -20.63
CA ASP A 241 -9.76 -0.31 -21.51
C ASP A 241 -11.11 -0.80 -20.93
N GLY A 242 -11.34 -0.57 -19.63
CA GLY A 242 -12.58 -0.99 -18.96
C GLY A 242 -12.72 -2.51 -18.85
N GLY A 243 -11.60 -3.26 -18.76
CA GLY A 243 -11.58 -4.71 -18.64
C GLY A 243 -11.56 -5.48 -19.96
N ARG A 244 -11.43 -4.80 -21.12
CA ARG A 244 -11.38 -5.44 -22.43
C ARG A 244 -10.07 -6.15 -22.74
N LYS A 245 -8.96 -5.70 -22.12
CA LYS A 245 -7.64 -6.33 -22.21
C LYS A 245 -7.18 -6.72 -20.80
N GLN A 246 -6.44 -7.83 -20.72
CA GLN A 246 -5.89 -8.32 -19.48
C GLN A 246 -4.40 -8.65 -19.65
N LYS A 247 -3.61 -8.31 -18.68
CA LYS A 247 -2.23 -8.77 -18.52
C LYS A 247 -2.06 -9.40 -17.14
N HIS A 248 -1.25 -10.43 -17.05
CA HIS A 248 -1.02 -11.21 -15.84
C HIS A 248 0.47 -11.30 -15.53
N TYR A 249 0.81 -11.13 -14.25
CA TYR A 249 2.17 -11.25 -13.74
C TYR A 249 2.19 -12.22 -12.55
N ASP A 250 3.06 -13.21 -12.63
CA ASP A 250 3.34 -14.14 -11.55
C ASP A 250 4.83 -14.50 -11.49
N VAL A 251 5.22 -15.31 -10.52
CA VAL A 251 6.63 -15.74 -10.34
C VAL A 251 7.16 -16.60 -11.49
N SER A 252 6.31 -17.08 -12.40
CA SER A 252 6.72 -17.90 -13.55
C SER A 252 7.00 -17.08 -14.80
N ASN A 253 6.42 -15.87 -14.90
CA ASN A 253 6.49 -15.03 -16.09
C ASN A 253 7.09 -13.64 -15.83
N SER A 254 7.48 -13.34 -14.60
CA SER A 254 8.05 -12.06 -14.19
C SER A 254 8.99 -12.20 -12.99
N ASP A 255 9.66 -11.13 -12.60
CA ASP A 255 10.51 -11.08 -11.40
C ASP A 255 9.71 -10.76 -10.12
N LEU A 256 8.39 -10.98 -10.13
CA LEU A 256 7.56 -10.93 -8.93
C LEU A 256 8.08 -11.95 -7.90
N THR A 257 8.26 -11.53 -6.66
CA THR A 257 8.88 -12.38 -5.62
C THR A 257 7.95 -13.41 -5.01
N ASN A 258 6.64 -13.17 -5.03
CA ASN A 258 5.62 -14.08 -4.46
C ASN A 258 4.24 -13.79 -5.08
N ASN A 259 3.47 -14.85 -5.36
CA ASN A 259 2.13 -14.74 -5.92
C ASN A 259 1.04 -14.33 -4.91
N VAL A 260 1.36 -14.29 -3.60
CA VAL A 260 0.45 -13.78 -2.58
C VAL A 260 0.76 -12.31 -2.34
N ILE A 261 0.03 -11.43 -3.01
CA ILE A 261 0.13 -9.98 -2.86
C ILE A 261 -1.00 -9.53 -1.92
N LEU A 262 -0.65 -8.92 -0.80
CA LEU A 262 -1.58 -8.53 0.26
C LEU A 262 -2.07 -7.09 0.12
N ASP A 263 -1.24 -6.22 -0.48
CA ASP A 263 -1.57 -4.81 -0.69
C ASP A 263 -0.83 -4.23 -1.89
N ILE A 264 -1.41 -3.18 -2.49
CA ILE A 264 -0.89 -2.49 -3.68
C ILE A 264 -0.93 -0.99 -3.43
N GLU A 265 0.22 -0.32 -3.50
CA GLU A 265 0.30 1.13 -3.43
C GLU A 265 1.06 1.69 -4.64
N GLU A 266 0.69 2.89 -5.12
CA GLU A 266 1.35 3.55 -6.24
C GLU A 266 2.24 4.68 -5.76
N ARG A 267 3.51 4.69 -6.22
CA ARG A 267 4.45 5.76 -5.99
C ARG A 267 5.33 5.97 -7.22
N ASP A 268 5.46 7.22 -7.67
CA ASP A 268 6.39 7.64 -8.74
C ASP A 268 6.30 6.78 -10.02
N GLY A 269 5.06 6.50 -10.48
CA GLY A 269 4.81 5.69 -11.68
C GLY A 269 5.18 4.21 -11.53
N SER A 270 5.25 3.72 -10.29
CA SER A 270 5.52 2.32 -9.97
C SER A 270 4.51 1.78 -8.96
N LEU A 271 4.12 0.53 -9.12
CA LEU A 271 3.31 -0.19 -8.13
C LEU A 271 4.20 -0.91 -7.14
N TRP A 272 4.02 -0.59 -5.88
CA TRP A 272 4.62 -1.27 -4.75
C TRP A 272 3.68 -2.38 -4.28
N LEU A 273 4.16 -3.59 -4.29
CA LEU A 273 3.37 -4.80 -4.03
C LEU A 273 3.85 -5.43 -2.72
N ALA A 274 3.04 -5.33 -1.68
CA ALA A 274 3.29 -6.01 -0.41
C ALA A 274 3.04 -7.51 -0.56
N THR A 275 4.03 -8.36 -0.33
CA THR A 275 3.89 -9.79 -0.53
C THR A 275 3.97 -10.59 0.78
N ASP A 276 3.33 -11.74 0.83
CA ASP A 276 3.46 -12.69 1.93
C ASP A 276 4.57 -13.70 1.64
N GLY A 277 5.79 -13.36 2.05
CA GLY A 277 6.97 -14.22 1.92
C GLY A 277 8.04 -13.71 0.94
N GLY A 278 7.77 -12.69 0.12
CA GLY A 278 8.71 -12.15 -0.85
C GLY A 278 9.23 -10.73 -0.55
N GLY A 279 8.79 -10.10 0.55
CA GLY A 279 9.09 -8.71 0.83
C GLY A 279 8.19 -7.76 0.03
N ILE A 280 8.78 -6.79 -0.65
CA ILE A 280 8.06 -5.84 -1.51
C ILE A 280 8.61 -5.96 -2.93
N SER A 281 7.72 -6.20 -3.90
CA SER A 281 8.05 -6.11 -5.33
C SER A 281 7.58 -4.77 -5.86
N ILE A 282 8.39 -4.12 -6.68
CA ILE A 282 8.12 -2.82 -7.28
C ILE A 282 8.06 -3.00 -8.79
N LEU A 283 6.88 -2.80 -9.37
CA LEU A 283 6.63 -2.86 -10.80
C LEU A 283 6.65 -1.44 -11.38
N ASN A 284 7.62 -1.14 -12.22
CA ASN A 284 7.64 0.10 -12.99
C ASN A 284 6.57 0.04 -14.09
N LEU A 285 5.64 1.01 -14.09
CA LEU A 285 4.51 1.01 -15.02
C LEU A 285 4.89 1.42 -16.46
N LYS A 286 6.06 2.05 -16.65
CA LYS A 286 6.52 2.54 -17.96
C LYS A 286 7.15 1.44 -18.80
N ASP A 287 8.04 0.66 -18.21
CA ASP A 287 8.80 -0.40 -18.92
C ASP A 287 8.44 -1.80 -18.46
N GLU A 288 7.56 -1.91 -17.46
CA GLU A 288 7.05 -3.16 -16.89
C GLU A 288 8.14 -4.05 -16.27
N THR A 289 9.24 -3.43 -15.83
CA THR A 289 10.31 -4.12 -15.11
C THR A 289 10.01 -4.21 -13.62
N PHE A 290 10.53 -5.24 -12.98
CA PHE A 290 10.43 -5.42 -11.53
C PHE A 290 11.75 -5.14 -10.85
N SER A 291 11.69 -4.47 -9.69
CA SER A 291 12.75 -4.43 -8.69
C SER A 291 12.20 -4.91 -7.35
N ASN A 292 13.07 -5.37 -6.45
CA ASN A 292 12.60 -6.07 -5.26
C ASN A 292 13.34 -5.61 -4.00
N ILE A 293 12.58 -5.34 -2.95
CA ILE A 293 13.04 -5.05 -1.58
C ILE A 293 12.79 -6.32 -0.75
N ARG A 294 13.86 -7.08 -0.48
CA ARG A 294 13.74 -8.38 0.22
C ARG A 294 14.90 -8.62 1.17
N TYR A 295 14.71 -9.58 2.06
CA TYR A 295 15.77 -10.07 2.92
C TYR A 295 16.88 -10.72 2.08
N THR A 296 18.12 -10.34 2.37
CA THR A 296 19.32 -10.94 1.77
C THR A 296 20.23 -11.41 2.89
N PRO A 297 20.49 -12.73 3.03
CA PRO A 297 21.35 -13.26 4.06
C PRO A 297 22.74 -12.59 4.03
N GLY A 298 23.23 -12.19 5.21
CA GLY A 298 24.51 -11.51 5.37
C GLY A 298 24.53 -10.02 5.01
N ASN A 299 23.45 -9.45 4.47
CA ASN A 299 23.34 -8.03 4.23
C ASN A 299 22.47 -7.37 5.33
N ILE A 300 23.11 -6.70 6.28
CA ILE A 300 22.42 -6.01 7.40
C ILE A 300 21.57 -4.82 6.95
N TYR A 301 21.75 -4.33 5.73
CA TYR A 301 20.99 -3.24 5.13
C TYR A 301 19.81 -3.72 4.30
N SER A 302 19.62 -5.05 4.17
CA SER A 302 18.46 -5.60 3.47
C SER A 302 17.20 -5.51 4.35
N PHE A 303 16.03 -5.51 3.70
CA PHE A 303 14.75 -5.51 4.41
C PHE A 303 14.60 -6.81 5.23
N PRO A 304 14.43 -6.72 6.56
CA PRO A 304 14.61 -7.90 7.43
C PRO A 304 13.42 -8.86 7.48
N TYR A 305 12.26 -8.50 6.92
CA TYR A 305 11.04 -9.31 6.98
C TYR A 305 10.49 -9.62 5.60
N SER A 306 10.07 -10.86 5.40
CA SER A 306 9.54 -11.32 4.11
C SER A 306 8.04 -11.10 3.93
N SER A 307 7.26 -10.99 5.02
CA SER A 307 5.80 -10.84 4.95
C SER A 307 5.38 -9.41 5.30
N VAL A 308 5.04 -8.65 4.26
CA VAL A 308 4.50 -7.29 4.34
C VAL A 308 2.99 -7.35 4.18
N PHE A 309 2.23 -6.74 5.09
CA PHE A 309 0.78 -6.82 5.10
C PHE A 309 0.09 -5.62 4.47
N CYS A 310 0.61 -4.41 4.70
CA CYS A 310 0.07 -3.19 4.14
C CYS A 310 1.19 -2.20 3.78
N LEU A 311 0.91 -1.35 2.82
CA LEU A 311 1.73 -0.23 2.39
C LEU A 311 0.95 1.07 2.58
N TYR A 312 1.66 2.13 2.83
CA TYR A 312 1.08 3.45 2.91
C TYR A 312 2.07 4.50 2.39
N LYS A 313 1.64 5.27 1.42
CA LYS A 313 2.36 6.44 0.95
C LYS A 313 1.82 7.66 1.67
N ASP A 314 2.66 8.36 2.42
CA ASP A 314 2.24 9.59 3.09
C ASP A 314 2.27 10.81 2.14
N ARG A 315 1.76 11.94 2.63
CA ARG A 315 1.71 13.20 1.86
C ARG A 315 3.08 13.78 1.50
N ASP A 316 4.13 13.34 2.19
CA ASP A 316 5.52 13.76 1.97
C ASP A 316 6.28 12.75 1.09
N ASP A 317 5.53 11.86 0.40
CA ASP A 317 6.04 10.80 -0.49
C ASP A 317 6.91 9.73 0.20
N ASN A 318 6.90 9.65 1.54
CA ASN A 318 7.54 8.54 2.23
C ASN A 318 6.69 7.28 2.12
N MET A 319 7.37 6.14 1.93
CA MET A 319 6.73 4.83 1.98
C MET A 319 6.83 4.22 3.36
N TRP A 320 5.70 3.71 3.83
CA TRP A 320 5.60 2.96 5.08
C TRP A 320 5.14 1.53 4.77
N ALA A 321 5.74 0.57 5.44
CA ALA A 321 5.37 -0.84 5.31
C ALA A 321 5.01 -1.43 6.67
N GLY A 322 3.80 -1.91 6.77
CA GLY A 322 3.34 -2.69 7.92
C GLY A 322 3.59 -4.18 7.68
N THR A 323 4.26 -4.83 8.61
CA THR A 323 4.60 -6.25 8.48
C THR A 323 3.75 -7.13 9.41
N ILE A 324 3.76 -8.44 9.15
CA ILE A 324 3.04 -9.40 9.99
C ILE A 324 3.74 -9.63 11.33
N ARG A 325 5.08 -9.49 11.40
CA ARG A 325 5.86 -9.85 12.59
C ARG A 325 6.88 -8.82 13.03
N GLY A 326 7.30 -7.91 12.15
CA GLY A 326 8.38 -6.98 12.37
C GLY A 326 7.96 -5.59 12.83
N GLY A 327 6.66 -5.32 12.91
CA GLY A 327 6.16 -3.98 13.20
C GLY A 327 6.07 -3.12 11.95
N LEU A 328 6.32 -1.84 12.13
CA LEU A 328 6.25 -0.80 11.12
C LEU A 328 7.64 -0.45 10.59
N PHE A 329 7.75 -0.23 9.30
CA PHE A 329 8.98 0.22 8.62
C PHE A 329 8.72 1.51 7.86
N GLY A 330 9.50 2.54 8.17
CA GLY A 330 9.70 3.68 7.28
C GLY A 330 10.74 3.31 6.22
N ILE A 331 10.41 3.50 4.95
CA ILE A 331 11.26 3.16 3.81
C ILE A 331 11.66 4.47 3.13
N LYS A 332 12.94 4.78 3.13
CA LYS A 332 13.49 5.97 2.48
C LYS A 332 14.46 5.55 1.39
N GLU A 333 14.25 6.05 0.18
CA GLU A 333 15.20 5.91 -0.90
C GLU A 333 16.43 6.79 -0.63
N VAL A 334 17.61 6.23 -0.79
CA VAL A 334 18.85 6.93 -0.49
C VAL A 334 19.72 6.96 -1.74
N HIS A 335 19.89 8.15 -2.30
CA HIS A 335 20.78 8.40 -3.41
C HIS A 335 22.21 8.60 -2.90
N MET A 336 22.75 7.64 -2.11
CA MET A 336 24.13 7.71 -1.62
C MET A 336 25.06 6.83 -2.44
N ARG A 337 26.15 7.40 -2.93
CA ARG A 337 27.28 6.62 -3.41
C ARG A 337 28.05 6.10 -2.18
N THR A 338 27.99 4.79 -1.95
CA THR A 338 28.80 4.17 -0.90
C THR A 338 30.22 4.03 -1.41
N TYR A 339 31.13 4.80 -0.87
CA TYR A 339 32.57 4.60 -1.07
C TYR A 339 33.05 3.57 -0.06
N ARG A 340 33.38 2.37 -0.54
CA ARG A 340 34.02 1.33 0.29
C ARG A 340 35.50 1.40 0.10
N ASP A 341 36.24 0.99 1.16
CA ASP A 341 37.64 0.69 1.09
C ASP A 341 37.89 -0.37 -0.02
N VAL A 342 38.67 -0.04 -1.02
CA VAL A 342 38.89 -0.87 -2.18
C VAL A 342 40.31 -1.38 -2.14
N SER A 343 40.47 -2.65 -2.46
CA SER A 343 41.76 -3.37 -2.58
C SER A 343 42.81 -2.58 -3.36
N PRO A 344 44.11 -2.80 -3.11
CA PRO A 344 45.20 -2.04 -3.73
C PRO A 344 45.10 -2.05 -5.25
N GLY A 345 44.95 -0.86 -5.87
CA GLY A 345 44.87 -0.67 -7.33
C GLY A 345 43.66 0.12 -7.84
N ASN A 346 42.70 0.47 -7.02
CA ASN A 346 41.55 1.25 -7.46
C ASN A 346 41.58 2.67 -6.84
N HIS A 347 41.71 3.69 -7.69
CA HIS A 347 41.95 5.09 -7.30
C HIS A 347 40.76 5.84 -6.74
N TYR A 348 39.63 5.19 -6.49
CA TYR A 348 38.34 5.83 -6.07
C TYR A 348 37.83 5.36 -4.69
N GLY A 349 38.67 4.71 -3.87
CA GLY A 349 38.33 4.29 -2.50
C GLY A 349 38.65 5.35 -1.46
N MET A 350 38.04 5.26 -0.29
CA MET A 350 38.41 6.07 0.87
C MET A 350 39.73 5.56 1.45
N SER A 351 40.62 6.47 1.83
CA SER A 351 41.91 6.16 2.48
C SER A 351 41.76 5.70 3.93
N ASP A 352 40.60 5.90 4.54
CA ASP A 352 40.27 5.50 5.91
C ASP A 352 38.83 4.98 5.98
N LYS A 353 38.57 4.01 6.88
CA LYS A 353 37.25 3.44 7.14
C LYS A 353 36.32 4.36 7.94
N THR A 354 36.84 5.47 8.44
CA THR A 354 36.11 6.40 9.28
C THR A 354 35.71 7.64 8.48
N ALA A 355 34.45 7.73 8.06
CA ALA A 355 33.87 8.99 7.59
C ALA A 355 33.10 9.62 8.76
N LEU A 356 33.67 10.67 9.34
CA LEU A 356 33.00 11.48 10.36
C LEU A 356 32.28 12.63 9.66
N CYS A 357 31.00 12.50 9.46
CA CYS A 357 30.05 13.50 8.97
C CYS A 357 30.23 14.08 7.57
N LEU A 358 29.15 14.02 6.84
CA LEU A 358 28.80 15.07 5.86
C LEU A 358 27.40 15.59 6.19
#